data_44a3ab9f9967da7aee80583d8fef509a
#
_entry.id   44a3ab9f9967da7aee80583d8fef509a
#
_cell.length_a   1.000
_cell.length_b   1.000
_cell.length_c   1.000
_cell.angle_alpha   90.00
_cell.angle_beta   90.00
_cell.angle_gamma   90.00
#
_symmetry.space_group_name_H-M   'P 1'
#
loop_
_entity.id
_entity.type
_entity.pdbx_description
1 polymer ?
#
loop_
_entity_poly.entity_id
_entity_poly.type
_entity_poly.pdbx_seq_one_letter_code
_entity_poly.pdbx_strand_id
1 'polypeptide(L)'
;MNSALRDNVSVALNEIVSYLDELLQSSTTPDYPGAVNGLQLSNRGQVTKVAAAVDFSNDTVSAAIAEQANLLIVHHGMFWSDRQPIVGNSYTRLRQLLDADVAVYASHLPLDRHPELGNNVLLAKHLELQLGGQFARFKEIFIGVRGETEIATSRLVERARAFSREHGGETITAGFVDGNRKTRRWAICTGAGASAETLAEAASERIDTLIVGEGPHWTAIEARDRDLVVIYVGHYASETLGIYALGNDLSQRFRLPAVRISKPTGL
;
A
#
# COMPACT_ATOMS: atom_id res chain seq x y z
N MET A 1 45.42 -8.39 -0.20
CA MET A 1 44.34 -7.77 0.57
C MET A 1 43.77 -6.63 -0.28
N ASN A 2 42.83 -6.92 -1.15
CA ASN A 2 42.14 -5.91 -1.96
C ASN A 2 40.76 -5.71 -1.38
N SER A 3 40.60 -4.72 -0.51
CA SER A 3 39.33 -4.12 -0.18
C SER A 3 38.86 -3.37 -1.42
N ALA A 4 38.04 -4.03 -2.26
CA ALA A 4 37.35 -3.34 -3.32
C ALA A 4 36.46 -2.25 -2.65
N LEU A 5 36.87 -1.00 -2.82
CA LEU A 5 36.03 0.17 -2.62
C LEU A 5 34.75 -0.09 -3.44
N ARG A 6 33.66 -0.46 -2.79
CA ARG A 6 32.34 -0.40 -3.41
C ARG A 6 32.14 1.10 -3.67
N ASP A 7 32.22 1.50 -4.92
CA ASP A 7 31.79 2.84 -5.32
C ASP A 7 30.45 3.07 -4.70
N ASN A 8 30.34 3.99 -3.75
CA ASN A 8 29.09 4.39 -3.14
C ASN A 8 28.28 5.09 -4.23
N VAL A 9 27.47 4.32 -4.95
CA VAL A 9 26.54 4.88 -5.94
C VAL A 9 25.63 5.85 -5.19
N SER A 10 25.61 7.09 -5.62
CA SER A 10 24.65 8.09 -5.16
C SER A 10 23.92 8.68 -6.35
N VAL A 11 22.65 9.00 -6.17
CA VAL A 11 21.77 9.55 -7.20
C VAL A 11 21.15 10.84 -6.68
N ALA A 12 21.02 11.83 -7.54
CA ALA A 12 20.39 13.09 -7.15
C ALA A 12 18.93 12.85 -6.71
N LEU A 13 18.54 13.39 -5.55
CA LEU A 13 17.18 13.26 -5.02
C LEU A 13 16.14 13.71 -6.05
N ASN A 14 16.39 14.83 -6.72
CA ASN A 14 15.46 15.37 -7.72
C ASN A 14 15.26 14.43 -8.92
N GLU A 15 16.25 13.65 -9.30
CA GLU A 15 16.13 12.66 -10.37
C GLU A 15 15.18 11.53 -9.96
N ILE A 16 15.32 11.04 -8.73
CA ILE A 16 14.45 10.01 -8.18
C ILE A 16 13.02 10.56 -8.03
N VAL A 17 12.87 11.76 -7.49
CA VAL A 17 11.55 12.41 -7.31
C VAL A 17 10.84 12.60 -8.66
N SER A 18 11.55 13.13 -9.66
CA SER A 18 10.97 13.31 -11.00
C SER A 18 10.50 11.98 -11.61
N TYR A 19 11.31 10.93 -11.45
CA TYR A 19 10.93 9.59 -11.89
C TYR A 19 9.68 9.06 -11.17
N LEU A 20 9.63 9.17 -9.83
CA LEU A 20 8.49 8.73 -9.04
C LEU A 20 7.21 9.51 -9.38
N ASP A 21 7.32 10.83 -9.54
CA ASP A 21 6.17 11.69 -9.86
C ASP A 21 5.60 11.37 -11.25
N GLU A 22 6.45 11.07 -12.23
CA GLU A 22 6.04 10.64 -13.56
C GLU A 22 5.42 9.23 -13.53
N LEU A 23 6.11 8.25 -12.91
CA LEU A 23 5.68 6.87 -12.81
C LEU A 23 4.29 6.75 -12.15
N LEU A 24 4.12 7.44 -11.03
CA LEU A 24 2.93 7.35 -10.18
C LEU A 24 1.85 8.38 -10.55
N GLN A 25 2.16 9.33 -11.46
CA GLN A 25 1.27 10.45 -11.78
C GLN A 25 0.83 11.21 -10.52
N SER A 26 1.77 11.47 -9.60
CA SER A 26 1.50 11.98 -8.25
C SER A 26 0.73 13.29 -8.23
N SER A 27 1.03 14.22 -9.18
CA SER A 27 0.40 15.55 -9.26
C SER A 27 -1.00 15.54 -9.88
N THR A 28 -1.35 14.52 -10.65
CA THR A 28 -2.61 14.45 -11.42
C THR A 28 -3.60 13.44 -10.86
N THR A 29 -3.17 12.53 -10.00
CA THR A 29 -4.05 11.56 -9.34
C THR A 29 -4.77 12.24 -8.16
N PRO A 30 -6.11 12.31 -8.18
CA PRO A 30 -6.86 12.84 -7.05
C PRO A 30 -6.72 11.90 -5.84
N ASP A 31 -6.63 12.51 -4.66
CA ASP A 31 -6.53 11.79 -3.39
C ASP A 31 -7.40 12.48 -2.32
N TYR A 32 -7.35 11.98 -1.08
CA TYR A 32 -7.97 12.63 0.07
C TYR A 32 -7.32 13.99 0.35
N PRO A 33 -8.06 14.97 0.85
CA PRO A 33 -7.53 16.33 1.04
C PRO A 33 -6.30 16.43 1.94
N GLY A 34 -6.14 15.46 2.87
CA GLY A 34 -4.99 15.41 3.77
C GLY A 34 -3.79 14.62 3.24
N ALA A 35 -3.97 13.85 2.17
CA ALA A 35 -2.89 13.07 1.58
C ALA A 35 -2.04 13.95 0.66
N VAL A 36 -0.81 14.19 1.04
CA VAL A 36 0.16 14.91 0.22
C VAL A 36 1.07 13.88 -0.46
N ASN A 37 0.81 13.59 -1.73
CA ASN A 37 1.66 12.71 -2.51
C ASN A 37 2.90 13.44 -3.03
N GLY A 38 4.02 12.74 -3.17
CA GLY A 38 5.28 13.29 -3.62
C GLY A 38 6.31 13.47 -2.50
N LEU A 39 7.31 14.30 -2.76
CA LEU A 39 8.36 14.62 -1.79
C LEU A 39 7.79 15.47 -0.65
N GLN A 40 7.84 14.95 0.58
CA GLN A 40 7.33 15.62 1.78
C GLN A 40 8.42 16.25 2.64
N LEU A 41 9.62 15.67 2.62
CA LEU A 41 10.82 16.21 3.28
C LEU A 41 12.02 15.99 2.39
N SER A 42 12.80 17.05 2.15
CA SER A 42 14.03 16.98 1.40
C SER A 42 15.23 16.61 2.30
N ASN A 43 16.27 16.03 1.70
CA ASN A 43 17.61 15.94 2.30
C ASN A 43 18.58 16.88 1.57
N ARG A 44 19.88 16.70 1.75
CA ARG A 44 20.93 17.49 1.06
C ARG A 44 21.08 17.20 -0.45
N GLY A 45 20.11 16.48 -1.04
CA GLY A 45 19.98 16.31 -2.47
C GLY A 45 20.64 15.06 -3.05
N GLN A 46 21.17 14.15 -2.23
CA GLN A 46 21.76 12.90 -2.67
C GLN A 46 21.13 11.70 -1.97
N VAL A 47 20.88 10.62 -2.70
CA VAL A 47 20.35 9.35 -2.18
C VAL A 47 21.36 8.24 -2.42
N THR A 48 21.66 7.49 -1.36
CA THR A 48 22.59 6.35 -1.38
C THR A 48 21.92 5.03 -1.02
N LYS A 49 20.80 5.08 -0.29
CA LYS A 49 20.01 3.90 0.09
C LYS A 49 18.55 4.29 0.31
N VAL A 50 17.66 3.43 -0.17
CA VAL A 50 16.20 3.59 -0.04
C VAL A 50 15.68 2.68 1.07
N ALA A 51 14.78 3.18 1.92
CA ALA A 51 13.95 2.40 2.82
C ALA A 51 12.49 2.49 2.35
N ALA A 52 11.78 1.36 2.34
CA ALA A 52 10.37 1.28 1.98
C ALA A 52 9.54 0.77 3.16
N ALA A 53 8.50 1.50 3.55
CA ALA A 53 7.59 1.17 4.64
C ALA A 53 6.16 1.53 4.28
N VAL A 54 5.16 0.88 4.89
CA VAL A 54 3.75 1.27 4.72
C VAL A 54 3.51 2.62 5.39
N ASP A 55 3.82 2.73 6.67
CA ASP A 55 3.45 3.88 7.49
C ASP A 55 4.64 4.76 7.86
N PHE A 56 4.41 6.08 7.90
CA PHE A 56 5.31 7.04 8.53
C PHE A 56 5.09 7.09 10.04
N SER A 57 5.95 6.42 10.79
CA SER A 57 5.87 6.31 12.25
C SER A 57 7.23 6.52 12.92
N ASN A 58 7.26 6.63 14.26
CA ASN A 58 8.53 6.67 15.00
C ASN A 58 9.39 5.43 14.72
N ASP A 59 8.75 4.26 14.65
CA ASP A 59 9.44 2.98 14.46
C ASP A 59 10.02 2.84 13.07
N THR A 60 9.29 3.30 12.03
CA THR A 60 9.77 3.26 10.66
C THR A 60 10.89 4.27 10.42
N VAL A 61 10.79 5.48 10.98
CA VAL A 61 11.86 6.49 10.92
C VAL A 61 13.13 5.97 11.62
N SER A 62 12.99 5.46 12.85
CA SER A 62 14.15 4.91 13.58
C SER A 62 14.81 3.75 12.86
N ALA A 63 14.00 2.85 12.26
CA ALA A 63 14.51 1.73 11.48
C ALA A 63 15.21 2.17 10.19
N ALA A 64 14.67 3.16 9.47
CA ALA A 64 15.31 3.71 8.27
C ALA A 64 16.68 4.31 8.59
N ILE A 65 16.79 5.05 9.69
CA ILE A 65 18.05 5.62 10.17
C ILE A 65 19.03 4.52 10.57
N ALA A 66 18.59 3.52 11.32
CA ALA A 66 19.44 2.38 11.72
C ALA A 66 19.97 1.60 10.51
N GLU A 67 19.18 1.50 9.45
CA GLU A 67 19.57 0.93 8.16
C GLU A 67 20.44 1.85 7.31
N GLN A 68 20.73 3.05 7.77
CA GLN A 68 21.50 4.07 7.03
C GLN A 68 20.85 4.43 5.68
N ALA A 69 19.54 4.33 5.57
CA ALA A 69 18.79 4.81 4.43
C ALA A 69 18.60 6.33 4.53
N ASN A 70 18.75 7.02 3.42
CA ASN A 70 18.58 8.48 3.37
C ASN A 70 17.47 8.93 2.39
N LEU A 71 16.69 7.98 1.90
CA LEU A 71 15.35 8.18 1.32
C LEU A 71 14.41 7.15 1.94
N LEU A 72 13.38 7.62 2.64
CA LEU A 72 12.28 6.81 3.13
C LEU A 72 11.07 7.02 2.21
N ILE A 73 10.66 5.97 1.51
CA ILE A 73 9.41 5.96 0.75
C ILE A 73 8.31 5.30 1.58
N VAL A 74 7.13 5.91 1.64
CA VAL A 74 6.00 5.44 2.44
C VAL A 74 4.70 5.49 1.66
N HIS A 75 3.76 4.62 2.02
CA HIS A 75 2.39 4.69 1.51
C HIS A 75 1.60 5.76 2.28
N HIS A 76 1.57 5.69 3.59
CA HIS A 76 0.99 6.70 4.46
C HIS A 76 2.06 7.68 4.94
N GLY A 77 2.04 8.89 4.39
CA GLY A 77 3.08 9.90 4.62
C GLY A 77 2.94 10.69 5.92
N MET A 78 3.68 11.79 5.97
CA MET A 78 3.72 12.70 7.13
C MET A 78 2.42 13.50 7.30
N PHE A 79 1.68 13.71 6.21
CA PHE A 79 0.52 14.62 6.17
C PHE A 79 -0.74 13.84 5.82
N TRP A 80 -1.67 13.73 6.78
CA TRP A 80 -2.97 13.04 6.66
C TRP A 80 -4.15 13.87 7.14
N SER A 81 -3.88 14.95 7.84
CA SER A 81 -4.91 15.81 8.42
C SER A 81 -4.60 17.26 8.14
N ASP A 82 -5.48 18.14 8.55
CA ASP A 82 -5.25 19.58 8.54
C ASP A 82 -3.94 19.96 9.23
N ARG A 83 -3.51 21.20 8.98
CA ARG A 83 -2.27 21.76 9.55
C ARG A 83 -2.19 21.51 11.05
N GLN A 84 -1.19 20.78 11.49
CA GLN A 84 -0.93 20.47 12.89
C GLN A 84 0.37 21.14 13.36
N PRO A 85 0.43 21.62 14.61
CA PRO A 85 1.68 22.09 15.20
C PRO A 85 2.74 20.98 15.20
N ILE A 86 3.99 21.35 14.88
CA ILE A 86 5.13 20.42 14.95
C ILE A 86 5.67 20.38 16.37
N VAL A 87 5.03 19.59 17.23
CA VAL A 87 5.36 19.40 18.64
C VAL A 87 5.37 17.92 19.02
N GLY A 88 5.93 17.58 20.18
CA GLY A 88 5.93 16.20 20.69
C GLY A 88 6.56 15.22 19.70
N ASN A 89 5.86 14.13 19.40
CA ASN A 89 6.35 13.07 18.50
C ASN A 89 6.63 13.58 17.06
N SER A 90 5.83 14.53 16.57
CA SER A 90 6.07 15.12 15.24
C SER A 90 7.36 15.90 15.19
N TYR A 91 7.66 16.68 16.25
CA TYR A 91 8.95 17.36 16.38
C TYR A 91 10.11 16.39 16.48
N THR A 92 9.98 15.35 17.30
CA THR A 92 11.03 14.34 17.48
C THR A 92 11.36 13.63 16.18
N ARG A 93 10.34 13.15 15.44
CA ARG A 93 10.53 12.50 14.11
C ARG A 93 11.20 13.43 13.12
N LEU A 94 10.70 14.66 12.99
CA LEU A 94 11.27 15.64 12.06
C LEU A 94 12.74 15.93 12.40
N ARG A 95 13.05 16.11 13.68
CA ARG A 95 14.41 16.33 14.15
C ARG A 95 15.35 15.17 13.80
N GLN A 96 14.93 13.93 14.04
CA GLN A 96 15.69 12.72 13.70
C GLN A 96 15.98 12.63 12.20
N LEU A 97 14.99 12.92 11.35
CA LEU A 97 15.16 12.89 9.89
C LEU A 97 16.15 13.97 9.41
N LEU A 98 16.03 15.18 9.94
CA LEU A 98 16.93 16.29 9.60
C LEU A 98 18.37 16.01 10.05
N ASP A 99 18.56 15.52 11.28
CA ASP A 99 19.89 15.19 11.82
C ASP A 99 20.55 14.03 11.05
N ALA A 100 19.76 13.06 10.56
CA ALA A 100 20.22 11.92 9.78
C ALA A 100 20.24 12.15 8.25
N ASP A 101 19.86 13.33 7.79
CA ASP A 101 19.79 13.70 6.36
C ASP A 101 18.88 12.75 5.53
N VAL A 102 17.70 12.41 6.04
CA VAL A 102 16.74 11.50 5.41
C VAL A 102 15.62 12.27 4.73
N ALA A 103 15.46 12.08 3.42
CA ALA A 103 14.29 12.54 2.66
C ALA A 103 13.10 11.62 2.87
N VAL A 104 11.88 12.16 2.74
CA VAL A 104 10.63 11.39 2.80
C VAL A 104 9.79 11.64 1.56
N TYR A 105 9.41 10.56 0.89
CA TYR A 105 8.49 10.57 -0.25
C TYR A 105 7.27 9.70 0.07
N ALA A 106 6.07 10.19 -0.18
CA ALA A 106 4.83 9.45 0.07
C ALA A 106 4.05 9.23 -1.22
N SER A 107 3.41 8.06 -1.35
CA SER A 107 2.48 7.78 -2.43
C SER A 107 1.35 6.87 -1.94
N HIS A 108 0.15 7.44 -1.84
CA HIS A 108 -1.07 6.78 -1.42
C HIS A 108 -1.87 6.28 -2.64
N LEU A 109 -3.01 6.89 -2.99
CA LEU A 109 -3.82 6.44 -4.12
C LEU A 109 -3.09 6.40 -5.48
N PRO A 110 -2.09 7.26 -5.76
CA PRO A 110 -1.28 7.08 -6.96
C PRO A 110 -0.60 5.72 -7.04
N LEU A 111 -0.12 5.19 -5.90
CA LEU A 111 0.45 3.84 -5.85
C LEU A 111 -0.64 2.78 -5.93
N ASP A 112 -1.75 2.90 -5.18
CA ASP A 112 -2.82 1.90 -5.17
C ASP A 112 -3.37 1.58 -6.55
N ARG A 113 -3.56 2.61 -7.38
CA ARG A 113 -4.10 2.47 -8.72
C ARG A 113 -3.08 2.10 -9.80
N HIS A 114 -1.79 2.05 -9.45
CA HIS A 114 -0.75 1.78 -10.45
C HIS A 114 -0.93 0.39 -11.09
N PRO A 115 -0.92 0.28 -12.43
CA PRO A 115 -1.33 -0.95 -13.12
C PRO A 115 -0.38 -2.14 -12.93
N GLU A 116 0.85 -1.90 -12.49
CA GLU A 116 1.86 -2.95 -12.31
C GLU A 116 2.38 -3.04 -10.87
N LEU A 117 2.56 -1.90 -10.19
CA LEU A 117 3.14 -1.81 -8.85
C LEU A 117 2.07 -1.59 -7.77
N GLY A 118 0.80 -1.40 -8.15
CA GLY A 118 -0.26 -1.06 -7.20
C GLY A 118 -0.61 -2.20 -6.25
N ASN A 119 -0.98 -1.85 -5.02
CA ASN A 119 -1.37 -2.81 -3.99
C ASN A 119 -2.45 -3.77 -4.50
N ASN A 120 -3.46 -3.26 -5.16
CA ASN A 120 -4.61 -4.04 -5.64
C ASN A 120 -4.24 -5.07 -6.70
N VAL A 121 -3.44 -4.69 -7.69
CA VAL A 121 -3.01 -5.62 -8.77
C VAL A 121 -2.04 -6.65 -8.25
N LEU A 122 -1.16 -6.27 -7.32
CA LEU A 122 -0.20 -7.21 -6.73
C LEU A 122 -0.89 -8.19 -5.78
N LEU A 123 -1.89 -7.75 -5.02
CA LEU A 123 -2.70 -8.65 -4.19
C LEU A 123 -3.50 -9.63 -5.06
N ALA A 124 -4.11 -9.16 -6.16
CA ALA A 124 -4.78 -10.06 -7.10
C ALA A 124 -3.83 -11.13 -7.64
N LYS A 125 -2.62 -10.74 -8.04
CA LYS A 125 -1.58 -11.65 -8.52
C LYS A 125 -1.16 -12.65 -7.43
N HIS A 126 -0.96 -12.18 -6.19
CA HIS A 126 -0.60 -13.04 -5.06
C HIS A 126 -1.70 -14.08 -4.77
N LEU A 127 -2.97 -13.70 -4.88
CA LEU A 127 -4.12 -14.58 -4.72
C LEU A 127 -4.40 -15.45 -5.96
N GLU A 128 -3.58 -15.38 -7.01
CA GLU A 128 -3.74 -16.08 -8.28
C GLU A 128 -5.08 -15.75 -8.98
N LEU A 129 -5.48 -14.50 -8.95
CA LEU A 129 -6.69 -13.98 -9.57
C LEU A 129 -6.34 -13.21 -10.86
N GLN A 130 -7.09 -13.48 -11.93
CA GLN A 130 -6.87 -12.81 -13.23
C GLN A 130 -7.64 -11.51 -13.32
N LEU A 131 -6.93 -10.41 -13.60
CA LEU A 131 -7.52 -9.09 -13.75
C LEU A 131 -8.48 -9.04 -14.94
N GLY A 132 -9.65 -8.44 -14.73
CA GLY A 132 -10.69 -8.26 -15.75
C GLY A 132 -11.20 -6.82 -15.88
N GLY A 133 -10.83 -5.93 -14.96
CA GLY A 133 -11.26 -4.53 -15.01
C GLY A 133 -10.94 -3.76 -13.74
N GLN A 134 -11.39 -2.52 -13.74
CA GLN A 134 -11.23 -1.58 -12.61
C GLN A 134 -12.42 -1.68 -11.65
N PHE A 135 -12.22 -1.28 -10.40
CA PHE A 135 -13.22 -1.28 -9.33
C PHE A 135 -12.90 -0.18 -8.31
N ALA A 136 -13.84 0.06 -7.39
CA ALA A 136 -13.74 1.07 -6.34
C ALA A 136 -13.53 2.49 -6.90
N ARG A 137 -14.61 3.06 -7.42
CA ARG A 137 -14.57 4.42 -7.96
C ARG A 137 -14.35 5.45 -6.85
N PHE A 138 -13.30 6.25 -7.01
CA PHE A 138 -12.99 7.39 -6.16
C PHE A 138 -12.88 8.65 -7.01
N LYS A 139 -13.83 9.58 -6.88
CA LYS A 139 -13.96 10.75 -7.78
C LYS A 139 -13.97 10.30 -9.26
N GLU A 140 -13.00 10.75 -10.05
CA GLU A 140 -12.88 10.45 -11.48
C GLU A 140 -12.03 9.22 -11.80
N ILE A 141 -11.43 8.58 -10.78
CA ILE A 141 -10.53 7.43 -10.93
C ILE A 141 -11.12 6.16 -10.33
N PHE A 142 -10.50 5.04 -10.64
CA PHE A 142 -10.67 3.78 -9.92
C PHE A 142 -9.40 3.46 -9.16
N ILE A 143 -9.56 3.00 -7.93
CA ILE A 143 -8.44 2.68 -7.03
C ILE A 143 -8.28 1.18 -6.79
N GLY A 144 -9.29 0.38 -7.11
CA GLY A 144 -9.32 -1.07 -6.99
C GLY A 144 -9.39 -1.80 -8.33
N VAL A 145 -9.44 -3.12 -8.26
CA VAL A 145 -9.51 -4.02 -9.42
C VAL A 145 -10.58 -5.08 -9.23
N ARG A 146 -11.05 -5.66 -10.34
CA ARG A 146 -12.00 -6.78 -10.36
C ARG A 146 -11.68 -7.80 -11.43
N GLY A 147 -12.31 -8.95 -11.35
CA GLY A 147 -12.19 -9.98 -12.36
C GLY A 147 -13.18 -11.12 -12.16
N GLU A 148 -13.01 -12.15 -12.98
CA GLU A 148 -13.82 -13.36 -12.93
C GLU A 148 -12.91 -14.57 -12.64
N THR A 149 -13.48 -15.57 -12.01
CA THR A 149 -12.81 -16.85 -11.72
C THR A 149 -13.86 -17.94 -11.49
N GLU A 150 -13.45 -19.17 -11.28
CA GLU A 150 -14.32 -20.21 -10.75
C GLU A 150 -13.56 -21.03 -9.73
N ILE A 151 -13.45 -20.49 -8.52
CA ILE A 151 -12.75 -21.10 -7.39
C ILE A 151 -13.69 -21.34 -6.22
N ALA A 152 -13.49 -22.41 -5.45
CA ALA A 152 -14.16 -22.55 -4.15
C ALA A 152 -13.80 -21.35 -3.28
N THR A 153 -14.81 -20.65 -2.74
CA THR A 153 -14.59 -19.46 -1.90
C THR A 153 -13.75 -19.78 -0.68
N SER A 154 -13.90 -20.97 -0.09
CA SER A 154 -13.04 -21.45 1.01
C SER A 154 -11.56 -21.48 0.63
N ARG A 155 -11.23 -21.91 -0.58
CA ARG A 155 -9.83 -21.91 -1.06
C ARG A 155 -9.28 -20.49 -1.23
N LEU A 156 -10.10 -19.55 -1.70
CA LEU A 156 -9.68 -18.15 -1.78
C LEU A 156 -9.45 -17.55 -0.39
N VAL A 157 -10.31 -17.88 0.58
CA VAL A 157 -10.12 -17.50 1.99
C VAL A 157 -8.82 -18.08 2.56
N GLU A 158 -8.48 -19.33 2.22
CA GLU A 158 -7.21 -19.93 2.66
C GLU A 158 -5.98 -19.20 2.08
N ARG A 159 -6.02 -18.84 0.79
CA ARG A 159 -4.95 -18.03 0.16
C ARG A 159 -4.84 -16.66 0.84
N ALA A 160 -5.97 -16.00 1.09
CA ALA A 160 -6.02 -14.73 1.79
C ALA A 160 -5.42 -14.84 3.21
N ARG A 161 -5.73 -15.91 3.94
CA ARG A 161 -5.13 -16.17 5.27
C ARG A 161 -3.63 -16.39 5.23
N ALA A 162 -3.14 -17.12 4.24
CA ALA A 162 -1.70 -17.31 4.06
C ALA A 162 -1.01 -15.97 3.80
N PHE A 163 -1.57 -15.17 2.89
CA PHE A 163 -1.11 -13.81 2.60
C PHE A 163 -1.07 -12.92 3.85
N SER A 164 -2.18 -12.83 4.60
CA SER A 164 -2.25 -11.97 5.79
C SER A 164 -1.17 -12.33 6.81
N ARG A 165 -0.97 -13.62 7.09
CA ARG A 165 0.05 -14.08 8.05
C ARG A 165 1.46 -13.75 7.59
N GLU A 166 1.76 -13.90 6.30
CA GLU A 166 3.07 -13.57 5.73
C GLU A 166 3.37 -12.06 5.86
N HIS A 167 2.32 -11.22 5.81
CA HIS A 167 2.44 -9.76 5.80
C HIS A 167 2.08 -9.10 7.15
N GLY A 168 1.98 -9.90 8.23
CA GLY A 168 1.81 -9.37 9.59
C GLY A 168 0.38 -8.98 9.94
N GLY A 169 -0.62 -9.55 9.25
CA GLY A 169 -2.04 -9.38 9.53
C GLY A 169 -2.76 -10.70 9.81
N GLU A 170 -4.06 -10.60 10.04
CA GLU A 170 -4.98 -11.73 10.15
C GLU A 170 -6.16 -11.53 9.21
N THR A 171 -6.80 -12.64 8.80
CA THR A 171 -7.96 -12.60 7.91
C THR A 171 -9.24 -12.79 8.69
N ILE A 172 -10.17 -11.86 8.52
CA ILE A 172 -11.57 -11.98 8.95
C ILE A 172 -12.42 -12.18 7.70
N THR A 173 -13.46 -13.01 7.79
CA THR A 173 -14.38 -13.25 6.68
C THR A 173 -15.81 -12.99 7.14
N ALA A 174 -16.54 -12.14 6.43
CA ALA A 174 -17.96 -11.91 6.60
C ALA A 174 -18.76 -12.48 5.42
N GLY A 175 -20.04 -12.81 5.65
CA GLY A 175 -20.88 -13.48 4.68
C GLY A 175 -20.89 -15.01 4.85
N PHE A 176 -21.63 -15.69 3.99
CA PHE A 176 -21.76 -17.14 4.03
C PHE A 176 -20.66 -17.81 3.19
N VAL A 177 -19.81 -18.60 3.83
CA VAL A 177 -18.81 -19.44 3.16
C VAL A 177 -19.10 -20.89 3.54
N ASP A 178 -19.98 -21.53 2.81
CA ASP A 178 -20.16 -22.98 2.90
C ASP A 178 -19.23 -23.74 1.96
N GLY A 179 -19.17 -25.06 2.11
CA GLY A 179 -18.26 -25.90 1.32
C GLY A 179 -18.54 -25.92 -0.19
N ASN A 180 -19.71 -25.43 -0.63
CA ASN A 180 -20.16 -25.43 -2.01
C ASN A 180 -20.08 -24.05 -2.67
N ARG A 181 -19.91 -22.98 -1.89
CA ARG A 181 -19.85 -21.62 -2.41
C ARG A 181 -18.65 -21.44 -3.31
N LYS A 182 -18.89 -20.87 -4.47
CA LYS A 182 -17.87 -20.51 -5.45
C LYS A 182 -17.78 -19.00 -5.60
N THR A 183 -16.58 -18.48 -5.66
CA THR A 183 -16.28 -17.14 -6.12
C THR A 183 -16.23 -17.16 -7.64
N ARG A 184 -17.10 -16.37 -8.28
CA ARG A 184 -17.14 -16.20 -9.74
C ARG A 184 -16.77 -14.79 -10.17
N ARG A 185 -17.23 -13.78 -9.40
CA ARG A 185 -16.91 -12.37 -9.63
C ARG A 185 -16.33 -11.79 -8.38
N TRP A 186 -15.10 -11.40 -8.47
CA TRP A 186 -14.36 -10.86 -7.34
C TRP A 186 -13.95 -9.41 -7.58
N ALA A 187 -13.77 -8.65 -6.50
CA ALA A 187 -13.16 -7.33 -6.51
C ALA A 187 -12.17 -7.18 -5.35
N ILE A 188 -11.18 -6.31 -5.52
CA ILE A 188 -10.18 -5.95 -4.51
C ILE A 188 -10.12 -4.43 -4.37
N CYS A 189 -10.13 -3.97 -3.12
CA CYS A 189 -9.78 -2.62 -2.72
C CYS A 189 -8.99 -2.69 -1.42
N THR A 190 -7.67 -2.51 -1.48
CA THR A 190 -6.76 -2.61 -0.33
C THR A 190 -7.00 -1.50 0.70
N GLY A 191 -6.32 -1.56 1.85
CA GLY A 191 -6.49 -0.59 2.93
C GLY A 191 -7.91 -0.60 3.52
N ALA A 192 -8.45 0.58 3.81
CA ALA A 192 -9.83 0.76 4.30
C ALA A 192 -10.88 0.58 3.18
N GLY A 193 -10.72 -0.45 2.36
CA GLY A 193 -11.49 -0.66 1.12
C GLY A 193 -12.97 -1.00 1.30
N ALA A 194 -13.42 -1.44 2.49
CA ALA A 194 -14.84 -1.69 2.73
C ALA A 194 -15.55 -0.39 3.14
N SER A 195 -16.35 0.17 2.24
CA SER A 195 -17.14 1.38 2.44
C SER A 195 -18.55 1.21 1.87
N ALA A 196 -19.43 2.19 2.11
CA ALA A 196 -20.77 2.20 1.52
C ALA A 196 -20.71 2.22 -0.01
N GLU A 197 -19.76 2.97 -0.56
CA GLU A 197 -19.56 3.14 -2.00
C GLU A 197 -19.08 1.83 -2.64
N THR A 198 -18.05 1.19 -2.05
CA THR A 198 -17.52 -0.07 -2.59
C THR A 198 -18.52 -1.22 -2.47
N LEU A 199 -19.33 -1.28 -1.39
CA LEU A 199 -20.39 -2.28 -1.26
C LEU A 199 -21.54 -2.03 -2.25
N ALA A 200 -21.89 -0.77 -2.52
CA ALA A 200 -22.90 -0.42 -3.53
C ALA A 200 -22.40 -0.76 -4.95
N GLU A 201 -21.14 -0.45 -5.26
CA GLU A 201 -20.52 -0.78 -6.53
C GLU A 201 -20.44 -2.31 -6.72
N ALA A 202 -20.03 -3.05 -5.67
CA ALA A 202 -20.00 -4.51 -5.68
C ALA A 202 -21.37 -5.11 -6.02
N ALA A 203 -22.45 -4.57 -5.43
CA ALA A 203 -23.80 -5.00 -5.74
C ALA A 203 -24.20 -4.71 -7.20
N SER A 204 -23.91 -3.51 -7.71
CA SER A 204 -24.22 -3.11 -9.08
C SER A 204 -23.47 -3.93 -10.13
N GLU A 205 -22.23 -4.29 -9.86
CA GLU A 205 -21.34 -5.09 -10.69
C GLU A 205 -21.54 -6.62 -10.49
N ARG A 206 -22.45 -7.01 -9.59
CA ARG A 206 -22.73 -8.40 -9.23
C ARG A 206 -21.47 -9.14 -8.74
N ILE A 207 -20.62 -8.47 -7.99
CA ILE A 207 -19.51 -9.07 -7.28
C ILE A 207 -20.05 -9.98 -6.20
N ASP A 208 -19.58 -11.20 -6.11
CA ASP A 208 -19.95 -12.16 -5.07
C ASP A 208 -18.89 -12.28 -3.95
N THR A 209 -17.68 -11.80 -4.22
CA THR A 209 -16.58 -11.82 -3.25
C THR A 209 -15.77 -10.52 -3.34
N LEU A 210 -15.75 -9.74 -2.25
CA LEU A 210 -14.97 -8.52 -2.11
C LEU A 210 -13.79 -8.77 -1.15
N ILE A 211 -12.58 -8.41 -1.57
CA ILE A 211 -11.37 -8.55 -0.76
C ILE A 211 -10.89 -7.14 -0.42
N VAL A 212 -10.68 -6.86 0.84
CA VAL A 212 -10.30 -5.53 1.36
C VAL A 212 -9.26 -5.66 2.46
N GLY A 213 -8.57 -4.57 2.80
CA GLY A 213 -7.73 -4.56 3.99
C GLY A 213 -8.57 -4.58 5.25
N GLU A 214 -9.42 -3.58 5.43
CA GLU A 214 -10.34 -3.45 6.58
C GLU A 214 -11.63 -2.71 6.21
N GLY A 215 -12.52 -2.60 7.19
CA GLY A 215 -13.73 -1.79 7.10
C GLY A 215 -14.48 -1.72 8.43
N PRO A 216 -15.42 -0.76 8.55
CA PRO A 216 -16.27 -0.62 9.73
C PRO A 216 -17.13 -1.87 9.98
N HIS A 217 -17.48 -2.12 11.24
CA HIS A 217 -18.28 -3.28 11.67
C HIS A 217 -19.55 -3.51 10.84
N TRP A 218 -20.27 -2.45 10.49
CA TRP A 218 -21.52 -2.54 9.73
C TRP A 218 -21.35 -3.14 8.34
N THR A 219 -20.13 -3.07 7.74
CA THR A 219 -19.86 -3.67 6.41
C THR A 219 -19.98 -5.20 6.43
N ALA A 220 -19.72 -5.83 7.58
CA ALA A 220 -19.90 -7.27 7.75
C ALA A 220 -21.41 -7.66 7.84
N ILE A 221 -22.27 -6.75 8.32
CA ILE A 221 -23.72 -6.94 8.33
C ILE A 221 -24.25 -6.81 6.89
N GLU A 222 -23.93 -5.72 6.22
CA GLU A 222 -24.29 -5.47 4.83
C GLU A 222 -23.85 -6.60 3.87
N ALA A 223 -22.68 -7.17 4.11
CA ALA A 223 -22.18 -8.30 3.33
C ALA A 223 -23.17 -9.49 3.39
N ARG A 224 -23.67 -9.82 4.59
CA ARG A 224 -24.63 -10.91 4.77
C ARG A 224 -25.97 -10.61 4.12
N ASP A 225 -26.48 -9.39 4.27
CA ASP A 225 -27.77 -8.97 3.73
C ASP A 225 -27.77 -8.94 2.19
N ARG A 226 -26.59 -8.77 1.58
CA ARG A 226 -26.40 -8.73 0.11
C ARG A 226 -25.92 -10.06 -0.50
N ASP A 227 -25.84 -11.13 0.29
CA ASP A 227 -25.21 -12.40 -0.13
C ASP A 227 -23.78 -12.22 -0.71
N LEU A 228 -23.05 -11.25 -0.20
CA LEU A 228 -21.67 -10.94 -0.54
C LEU A 228 -20.71 -11.57 0.48
N VAL A 229 -19.63 -12.17 0.03
CA VAL A 229 -18.51 -12.52 0.91
C VAL A 229 -17.52 -11.37 0.94
N VAL A 230 -17.20 -10.87 2.13
CA VAL A 230 -16.12 -9.89 2.31
C VAL A 230 -14.98 -10.56 3.07
N ILE A 231 -13.78 -10.51 2.48
CA ILE A 231 -12.54 -11.05 3.04
C ILE A 231 -11.66 -9.86 3.43
N TYR A 232 -11.51 -9.62 4.74
CA TYR A 232 -10.64 -8.58 5.29
C TYR A 232 -9.28 -9.22 5.54
N VAL A 233 -8.24 -8.73 4.86
CA VAL A 233 -6.89 -9.33 4.90
C VAL A 233 -5.90 -8.55 5.77
N GLY A 234 -6.35 -7.47 6.41
CA GLY A 234 -5.55 -6.52 7.17
C GLY A 234 -5.17 -5.29 6.35
N HIS A 235 -5.36 -4.10 6.92
CA HIS A 235 -5.03 -2.83 6.27
C HIS A 235 -3.55 -2.80 5.92
N TYR A 236 -2.69 -2.87 6.95
CA TYR A 236 -1.24 -2.90 6.78
C TYR A 236 -0.79 -3.99 5.81
N ALA A 237 -1.28 -5.22 5.99
CA ALA A 237 -0.87 -6.36 5.18
C ALA A 237 -1.17 -6.12 3.69
N SER A 238 -2.36 -5.62 3.36
CA SER A 238 -2.80 -5.40 1.98
C SER A 238 -2.01 -4.30 1.25
N GLU A 239 -1.30 -3.43 1.96
CA GLU A 239 -0.56 -2.29 1.42
C GLU A 239 0.97 -2.46 1.42
N THR A 240 1.47 -3.60 1.90
CA THR A 240 2.90 -3.92 1.87
C THR A 240 3.43 -4.15 0.46
N LEU A 241 2.61 -4.72 -0.43
CA LEU A 241 3.06 -5.18 -1.74
C LEU A 241 3.52 -4.04 -2.63
N GLY A 242 2.72 -2.98 -2.74
CA GLY A 242 3.00 -1.85 -3.63
C GLY A 242 4.23 -1.07 -3.21
N ILE A 243 4.32 -0.71 -1.93
CA ILE A 243 5.45 0.08 -1.44
C ILE A 243 6.78 -0.69 -1.52
N TYR A 244 6.75 -2.01 -1.29
CA TYR A 244 7.95 -2.84 -1.44
C TYR A 244 8.31 -3.07 -2.92
N ALA A 245 7.32 -3.18 -3.80
CA ALA A 245 7.56 -3.24 -5.24
C ALA A 245 8.18 -1.93 -5.74
N LEU A 246 7.70 -0.78 -5.27
CA LEU A 246 8.26 0.53 -5.60
C LEU A 246 9.71 0.68 -5.12
N GLY A 247 10.02 0.20 -3.90
CA GLY A 247 11.40 0.16 -3.39
C GLY A 247 12.33 -0.72 -4.24
N ASN A 248 11.84 -1.87 -4.70
CA ASN A 248 12.57 -2.75 -5.60
C ASN A 248 12.78 -2.10 -6.99
N ASP A 249 11.78 -1.41 -7.52
CA ASP A 249 11.86 -0.69 -8.79
C ASP A 249 12.95 0.40 -8.74
N LEU A 250 12.96 1.22 -7.70
CA LEU A 250 14.02 2.21 -7.46
C LEU A 250 15.42 1.57 -7.37
N SER A 251 15.50 0.43 -6.67
CA SER A 251 16.76 -0.31 -6.55
C SER A 251 17.29 -0.77 -7.90
N GLN A 252 16.42 -1.31 -8.75
CA GLN A 252 16.81 -1.78 -10.08
C GLN A 252 17.16 -0.63 -11.03
N ARG A 253 16.35 0.41 -11.05
CA ARG A 253 16.51 1.53 -11.95
C ARG A 253 17.75 2.36 -11.67
N PHE A 254 18.00 2.66 -10.40
CA PHE A 254 19.07 3.56 -9.98
C PHE A 254 20.29 2.83 -9.41
N ARG A 255 20.24 1.49 -9.33
CA ARG A 255 21.28 0.64 -8.73
C ARG A 255 21.59 1.01 -7.29
N LEU A 256 20.60 1.49 -6.55
CA LEU A 256 20.68 1.82 -5.14
C LEU A 256 20.30 0.63 -4.28
N PRO A 257 20.97 0.40 -3.14
CA PRO A 257 20.46 -0.53 -2.14
C PRO A 257 19.06 -0.12 -1.66
N ALA A 258 18.15 -1.07 -1.55
CA ALA A 258 16.84 -0.85 -0.95
C ALA A 258 16.57 -1.86 0.18
N VAL A 259 15.93 -1.40 1.24
CA VAL A 259 15.54 -2.20 2.40
C VAL A 259 14.04 -2.05 2.67
N ARG A 260 13.40 -3.17 2.99
CA ARG A 260 12.01 -3.20 3.43
C ARG A 260 11.96 -3.05 4.95
N ILE A 261 11.17 -2.11 5.43
CA ILE A 261 10.91 -1.92 6.86
C ILE A 261 9.53 -2.43 7.17
N SER A 262 9.46 -3.54 7.87
CA SER A 262 8.21 -4.16 8.30
C SER A 262 7.90 -3.75 9.74
N LYS A 263 6.76 -3.10 9.93
CA LYS A 263 6.23 -2.66 11.24
C LYS A 263 4.71 -2.88 11.26
N PRO A 264 4.27 -4.16 11.24
CA PRO A 264 2.85 -4.47 11.17
C PRO A 264 2.09 -3.93 12.38
N THR A 265 0.91 -3.37 12.11
CA THR A 265 -0.01 -2.87 13.14
C THR A 265 -0.89 -3.99 13.70
N GLY A 266 -1.05 -5.08 12.94
CA GLY A 266 -2.00 -6.16 13.22
C GLY A 266 -3.41 -5.90 12.67
N LEU A 267 -3.64 -4.72 12.07
CA LEU A 267 -4.90 -4.33 11.44
C LEU A 267 -4.82 -4.48 9.93
#